data_df21c69360b6de1735e262c3529c2756
#
_entry.id   df21c69360b6de1735e262c3529c2756
#
_cell.length_a   1.000
_cell.length_b   1.000
_cell.length_c   1.000
_cell.angle_alpha   90.00
_cell.angle_beta   90.00
_cell.angle_gamma   90.00
#
_symmetry.space_group_name_H-M   'P 1'
#
loop_
_entity.id
_entity.type
_entity.pdbx_description
1 polymer ?
#
loop_
_entity_poly.entity_id
_entity_poly.type
_entity_poly.pdbx_seq_one_letter_code
_entity_poly.pdbx_strand_id
1 'polypeptide(L)'
;MPEIIDNIDAKILHLIQNNAGLSVADISEQVGLSSSPCWRRIKRLEEKGIISKRVGILDTKALGLNITAFANVKLSHVQEDALEKFEAAVKVFPEVTECYTISGSMDFLIRIVTENMQSYEIFLRKKLLKLPMVSEVNTHFAVTQVK
;
A
#
# COMPACT_ATOMS: atom_id res chain seq x y z
N MET A 1 6.85 1.47 -24.74
CA MET A 1 5.51 1.95 -25.11
C MET A 1 4.52 1.47 -24.08
N PRO A 2 3.55 2.28 -23.66
CA PRO A 2 2.49 1.78 -22.78
C PRO A 2 1.74 0.65 -23.49
N GLU A 3 1.41 -0.41 -22.73
CA GLU A 3 0.63 -1.54 -23.24
C GLU A 3 -0.75 -1.05 -23.64
N ILE A 4 -1.22 -1.49 -24.82
CA ILE A 4 -2.58 -1.16 -25.26
C ILE A 4 -3.54 -2.08 -24.51
N ILE A 5 -4.31 -1.51 -23.60
CA ILE A 5 -5.36 -2.16 -22.82
C ILE A 5 -6.67 -2.07 -23.63
N ASP A 6 -7.19 -3.20 -24.06
CA ASP A 6 -8.48 -3.23 -24.72
C ASP A 6 -9.65 -3.27 -23.71
N ASN A 7 -10.89 -3.17 -24.20
CA ASN A 7 -12.09 -3.16 -23.35
C ASN A 7 -12.26 -4.45 -22.52
N ILE A 8 -11.79 -5.59 -23.02
CA ILE A 8 -11.86 -6.86 -22.31
C ILE A 8 -10.80 -6.88 -21.21
N ASP A 9 -9.58 -6.43 -21.49
CA ASP A 9 -8.52 -6.29 -20.50
C ASP A 9 -8.95 -5.36 -19.35
N ALA A 10 -9.57 -4.22 -19.68
CA ALA A 10 -10.11 -3.30 -18.69
C ALA A 10 -11.15 -3.94 -17.79
N LYS A 11 -12.07 -4.76 -18.33
CA LYS A 11 -13.04 -5.52 -17.55
C LYS A 11 -12.37 -6.56 -16.65
N ILE A 12 -11.39 -7.31 -17.17
CA ILE A 12 -10.60 -8.29 -16.38
C ILE A 12 -9.92 -7.59 -15.20
N LEU A 13 -9.24 -6.46 -15.45
CA LEU A 13 -8.57 -5.68 -14.43
C LEU A 13 -9.54 -5.17 -13.36
N HIS A 14 -10.71 -4.67 -13.77
CA HIS A 14 -11.74 -4.22 -12.85
C HIS A 14 -12.26 -5.35 -11.93
N LEU A 15 -12.49 -6.54 -12.49
CA LEU A 15 -12.91 -7.70 -11.71
C LEU A 15 -11.85 -8.12 -10.69
N ILE A 16 -10.60 -8.21 -11.11
CA ILE A 16 -9.46 -8.58 -10.24
C ILE A 16 -9.25 -7.53 -9.14
N GLN A 17 -9.38 -6.24 -9.47
CA GLN A 17 -9.21 -5.14 -8.50
C GLN A 17 -10.28 -5.18 -7.41
N ASN A 18 -11.52 -5.55 -7.76
CA ASN A 18 -12.62 -5.64 -6.80
C ASN A 18 -12.61 -6.95 -6.00
N ASN A 19 -12.15 -8.04 -6.61
CA ASN A 19 -12.04 -9.35 -5.96
C ASN A 19 -10.86 -10.15 -6.52
N ALA A 20 -9.74 -10.08 -5.84
CA ALA A 20 -8.52 -10.81 -6.22
C ALA A 20 -8.67 -12.35 -6.13
N GLY A 21 -9.69 -12.84 -5.43
CA GLY A 21 -9.96 -14.27 -5.23
C GLY A 21 -10.74 -14.93 -6.36
N LEU A 22 -11.20 -14.19 -7.38
CA LEU A 22 -11.92 -14.75 -8.52
C LEU A 22 -11.02 -15.76 -9.27
N SER A 23 -11.60 -16.92 -9.61
CA SER A 23 -10.95 -17.88 -10.49
C SER A 23 -10.94 -17.39 -11.95
N VAL A 24 -10.09 -18.00 -12.78
CA VAL A 24 -10.09 -17.72 -14.22
C VAL A 24 -11.44 -18.08 -14.86
N ALA A 25 -12.11 -19.12 -14.35
CA ALA A 25 -13.43 -19.53 -14.81
C ALA A 25 -14.46 -18.42 -14.54
N ASP A 26 -14.52 -17.90 -13.30
CA ASP A 26 -15.44 -16.82 -12.90
C ASP A 26 -15.22 -15.54 -13.72
N ILE A 27 -13.95 -15.17 -13.95
CA ILE A 27 -13.59 -14.00 -14.75
C ILE A 27 -13.99 -14.22 -16.22
N SER A 28 -13.70 -15.40 -16.78
CA SER A 28 -13.98 -15.70 -18.19
C SER A 28 -15.48 -15.62 -18.50
N GLU A 29 -16.32 -16.15 -17.62
CA GLU A 29 -17.77 -16.05 -17.73
C GLU A 29 -18.26 -14.60 -17.76
N GLN A 30 -17.75 -13.76 -16.84
CA GLN A 30 -18.16 -12.37 -16.73
C GLN A 30 -17.68 -11.48 -17.89
N VAL A 31 -16.57 -11.84 -18.54
CA VAL A 31 -16.07 -11.07 -19.69
C VAL A 31 -16.48 -11.65 -21.05
N GLY A 32 -17.24 -12.77 -21.04
CA GLY A 32 -17.73 -13.43 -22.27
C GLY A 32 -16.63 -14.13 -23.08
N LEU A 33 -15.64 -14.71 -22.42
CA LEU A 33 -14.57 -15.50 -23.01
C LEU A 33 -14.62 -16.95 -22.53
N SER A 34 -13.99 -17.86 -23.29
CA SER A 34 -13.60 -19.15 -22.73
C SER A 34 -12.36 -19.00 -21.82
N SER A 35 -12.16 -19.97 -20.92
CA SER A 35 -11.11 -19.90 -19.89
C SER A 35 -9.69 -19.75 -20.45
N SER A 36 -9.36 -20.41 -21.56
CA SER A 36 -8.01 -20.37 -22.14
C SER A 36 -7.59 -19.00 -22.65
N PRO A 37 -8.35 -18.29 -23.50
CA PRO A 37 -8.02 -16.93 -23.90
C PRO A 37 -8.08 -15.93 -22.73
N CYS A 38 -8.97 -16.12 -21.74
CA CYS A 38 -9.02 -15.31 -20.55
C CYS A 38 -7.71 -15.45 -19.74
N TRP A 39 -7.29 -16.70 -19.49
CA TRP A 39 -6.04 -16.98 -18.81
C TRP A 39 -4.83 -16.36 -19.49
N ARG A 40 -4.73 -16.45 -20.83
CA ARG A 40 -3.63 -15.86 -21.58
C ARG A 40 -3.57 -14.33 -21.43
N ARG A 41 -4.73 -13.66 -21.38
CA ARG A 41 -4.81 -12.22 -21.13
C ARG A 41 -4.33 -11.85 -19.73
N ILE A 42 -4.81 -12.58 -18.72
CA ILE A 42 -4.40 -12.37 -17.32
C ILE A 42 -2.88 -12.54 -17.19
N LYS A 43 -2.34 -13.63 -17.75
CA LYS A 43 -0.88 -13.88 -17.75
C LYS A 43 -0.09 -12.76 -18.41
N ARG A 44 -0.53 -12.28 -19.57
CA ARG A 44 0.10 -11.15 -20.25
C ARG A 44 0.09 -9.90 -19.36
N LEU A 45 -1.02 -9.60 -18.67
CA LEU A 45 -1.15 -8.44 -17.81
C LEU A 45 -0.25 -8.57 -16.55
N GLU A 46 -0.07 -9.78 -16.03
CA GLU A 46 0.88 -10.08 -14.95
C GLU A 46 2.34 -9.93 -15.43
N GLU A 47 2.72 -10.54 -16.55
CA GLU A 47 4.07 -10.48 -17.13
C GLU A 47 4.49 -9.05 -17.50
N LYS A 48 3.54 -8.21 -17.91
CA LYS A 48 3.75 -6.79 -18.19
C LYS A 48 3.76 -5.90 -16.94
N GLY A 49 3.54 -6.48 -15.76
CA GLY A 49 3.51 -5.76 -14.49
C GLY A 49 2.29 -4.85 -14.28
N ILE A 50 1.27 -4.94 -15.17
CA ILE A 50 0.01 -4.20 -15.02
C ILE A 50 -0.75 -4.73 -13.80
N ILE A 51 -0.76 -6.06 -13.62
CA ILE A 51 -1.14 -6.70 -12.36
C ILE A 51 0.16 -6.96 -11.59
N SER A 52 0.52 -6.05 -10.69
CA SER A 52 1.76 -6.15 -9.92
C SER A 52 1.70 -7.28 -8.89
N LYS A 53 0.56 -7.45 -8.22
CA LYS A 53 0.30 -8.50 -7.22
C LYS A 53 -1.19 -8.61 -6.94
N ARG A 54 -1.60 -9.77 -6.40
CA ARG A 54 -2.93 -9.98 -5.82
C ARG A 54 -2.75 -10.17 -4.32
N VAL A 55 -3.48 -9.39 -3.52
CA VAL A 55 -3.37 -9.41 -2.06
C VAL A 55 -4.75 -9.52 -1.43
N GLY A 56 -4.83 -10.17 -0.28
CA GLY A 56 -6.00 -10.13 0.58
C GLY A 56 -5.97 -8.86 1.45
N ILE A 57 -7.10 -8.20 1.58
CA ILE A 57 -7.28 -7.11 2.54
C ILE A 57 -7.78 -7.72 3.84
N LEU A 58 -7.04 -7.50 4.92
CA LEU A 58 -7.39 -8.01 6.25
C LEU A 58 -8.20 -6.98 7.02
N ASP A 59 -9.19 -7.44 7.77
CA ASP A 59 -9.90 -6.60 8.74
C ASP A 59 -8.99 -6.36 9.95
N THR A 60 -8.41 -5.18 10.01
CA THR A 60 -7.48 -4.78 11.07
C THR A 60 -8.15 -4.80 12.46
N LYS A 61 -9.43 -4.47 12.55
CA LYS A 61 -10.18 -4.49 13.81
C LYS A 61 -10.38 -5.92 14.31
N ALA A 62 -10.70 -6.86 13.41
CA ALA A 62 -10.82 -8.28 13.76
C ALA A 62 -9.48 -8.87 14.25
N LEU A 63 -8.35 -8.28 13.82
CA LEU A 63 -7.00 -8.62 14.29
C LEU A 63 -6.58 -7.86 15.56
N GLY A 64 -7.46 -7.05 16.15
CA GLY A 64 -7.14 -6.23 17.33
C GLY A 64 -6.33 -4.97 17.03
N LEU A 65 -6.07 -4.65 15.76
CA LEU A 65 -5.34 -3.46 15.33
C LEU A 65 -6.32 -2.28 15.18
N ASN A 66 -6.61 -1.60 16.28
CA ASN A 66 -7.69 -0.63 16.36
C ASN A 66 -7.30 0.80 16.02
N ILE A 67 -6.00 1.10 15.93
CA ILE A 67 -5.50 2.43 15.60
C ILE A 67 -4.92 2.43 14.20
N THR A 68 -5.47 3.30 13.36
CA THR A 68 -4.86 3.68 12.08
C THR A 68 -4.47 5.15 12.14
N ALA A 69 -3.21 5.44 11.88
CA ALA A 69 -2.67 6.79 11.85
C ALA A 69 -2.01 7.08 10.50
N PHE A 70 -2.12 8.32 10.06
CA PHE A 70 -1.38 8.86 8.91
C PHE A 70 -0.39 9.90 9.43
N ALA A 71 0.90 9.63 9.29
CA ALA A 71 1.94 10.53 9.74
C ALA A 71 2.67 11.15 8.55
N ASN A 72 2.67 12.48 8.51
CA ASN A 72 3.54 13.24 7.63
C ASN A 72 4.90 13.37 8.32
N VAL A 73 5.96 13.01 7.62
CA VAL A 73 7.33 13.01 8.14
C VAL A 73 8.17 13.98 7.34
N LYS A 74 8.92 14.81 8.04
CA LYS A 74 9.94 15.69 7.47
C LYS A 74 11.32 15.21 7.85
N LEU A 75 12.22 15.19 6.88
CA LEU A 75 13.61 14.85 7.11
C LEU A 75 14.49 16.09 7.27
N SER A 76 15.57 15.91 7.98
CA SER A 76 16.66 16.89 8.02
C SER A 76 17.52 16.74 6.75
N HIS A 77 17.66 17.81 5.98
CA HIS A 77 18.46 17.82 4.74
C HIS A 77 19.98 17.84 4.97
N VAL A 78 20.41 17.62 6.21
CA VAL A 78 21.84 17.65 6.57
C VAL A 78 22.59 16.37 6.09
N GLN A 79 21.88 15.31 5.73
CA GLN A 79 22.45 14.05 5.28
C GLN A 79 22.10 13.79 3.82
N GLU A 80 23.12 13.55 2.99
CA GLU A 80 23.01 13.36 1.54
C GLU A 80 22.18 12.13 1.15
N ASP A 81 22.11 11.09 2.04
CA ASP A 81 21.40 9.82 1.85
C ASP A 81 20.20 9.63 2.81
N ALA A 82 19.67 10.74 3.36
CA ALA A 82 18.59 10.70 4.36
C ALA A 82 17.31 10.01 3.83
N LEU A 83 16.95 10.24 2.56
CA LEU A 83 15.78 9.64 1.92
C LEU A 83 15.90 8.11 1.86
N GLU A 84 17.03 7.61 1.32
CA GLU A 84 17.26 6.17 1.16
C GLU A 84 17.34 5.44 2.50
N LYS A 85 17.99 6.06 3.49
CA LYS A 85 18.05 5.52 4.86
C LYS A 85 16.69 5.48 5.53
N PHE A 86 15.86 6.51 5.34
CA PHE A 86 14.50 6.51 5.85
C PHE A 86 13.65 5.43 5.20
N GLU A 87 13.67 5.32 3.87
CA GLU A 87 12.95 4.28 3.14
C GLU A 87 13.36 2.87 3.58
N ALA A 88 14.66 2.62 3.75
CA ALA A 88 15.16 1.33 4.21
C ALA A 88 14.69 1.01 5.64
N ALA A 89 14.68 2.00 6.54
CA ALA A 89 14.21 1.84 7.90
C ALA A 89 12.71 1.55 7.97
N VAL A 90 11.91 2.28 7.20
CA VAL A 90 10.44 2.14 7.21
C VAL A 90 9.99 0.79 6.66
N LYS A 91 10.69 0.25 5.66
CA LYS A 91 10.38 -1.07 5.07
C LYS A 91 10.41 -2.23 6.06
N VAL A 92 11.15 -2.12 7.15
CA VAL A 92 11.25 -3.18 8.18
C VAL A 92 10.36 -2.96 9.39
N PHE A 93 9.61 -1.85 9.44
CA PHE A 93 8.67 -1.59 10.53
C PHE A 93 7.32 -2.27 10.25
N PRO A 94 6.93 -3.32 11.02
CA PRO A 94 5.67 -4.02 10.79
C PRO A 94 4.44 -3.15 11.03
N GLU A 95 4.57 -2.09 11.83
CA GLU A 95 3.49 -1.12 12.08
C GLU A 95 3.19 -0.25 10.86
N VAL A 96 4.15 -0.09 9.93
CA VAL A 96 3.98 0.72 8.72
C VAL A 96 3.48 -0.14 7.58
N THR A 97 2.27 0.12 7.13
CA THR A 97 1.61 -0.62 6.05
C THR A 97 1.77 0.03 4.68
N GLU A 98 1.96 1.34 4.65
CA GLU A 98 2.13 2.12 3.42
C GLU A 98 3.12 3.27 3.67
N CYS A 99 3.91 3.60 2.66
CA CYS A 99 4.83 4.72 2.68
C CYS A 99 4.89 5.36 1.29
N TYR A 100 4.71 6.67 1.24
CA TYR A 100 4.72 7.46 0.01
C TYR A 100 5.69 8.63 0.19
N THR A 101 6.54 8.88 -0.81
CA THR A 101 7.22 10.15 -0.96
C THR A 101 6.20 11.18 -1.46
N ILE A 102 6.14 12.34 -0.83
CA ILE A 102 5.18 13.39 -1.17
C ILE A 102 5.88 14.69 -1.53
N SER A 103 5.21 15.52 -2.31
CA SER A 103 5.65 16.88 -2.59
C SER A 103 5.06 17.87 -1.59
N GLY A 104 5.75 18.96 -1.30
CA GLY A 104 5.28 20.01 -0.39
C GLY A 104 6.21 20.24 0.79
N SER A 105 5.65 20.60 1.94
CA SER A 105 6.41 20.93 3.14
C SER A 105 6.95 19.72 3.90
N MET A 106 6.39 18.55 3.64
CA MET A 106 6.77 17.27 4.21
C MET A 106 7.33 16.34 3.13
N ASP A 107 8.15 15.36 3.51
CA ASP A 107 8.86 14.48 2.57
C ASP A 107 8.15 13.14 2.38
N PHE A 108 7.54 12.61 3.45
CA PHE A 108 6.85 11.32 3.42
C PHE A 108 5.48 11.37 4.09
N LEU A 109 4.57 10.54 3.56
CA LEU A 109 3.33 10.14 4.20
C LEU A 109 3.40 8.65 4.48
N ILE A 110 3.23 8.25 5.74
CA ILE A 110 3.19 6.84 6.14
C ILE A 110 1.86 6.51 6.81
N ARG A 111 1.35 5.30 6.50
CA ARG A 111 0.20 4.73 7.19
C ARG A 111 0.68 3.74 8.24
N ILE A 112 0.29 3.98 9.48
CA ILE A 112 0.68 3.22 10.67
C ILE A 112 -0.55 2.54 11.22
N VAL A 113 -0.43 1.25 11.56
CA VAL A 113 -1.51 0.47 12.17
C VAL A 113 -0.99 -0.18 13.43
N THR A 114 -1.69 0.04 14.56
CA THR A 114 -1.31 -0.48 15.88
C THR A 114 -2.54 -0.94 16.67
N GLU A 115 -2.31 -1.70 17.74
CA GLU A 115 -3.39 -2.22 18.60
C GLU A 115 -4.12 -1.10 19.35
N ASN A 116 -3.36 -0.16 19.90
CA ASN A 116 -3.87 0.91 20.75
C ASN A 116 -2.93 2.12 20.74
N MET A 117 -3.33 3.20 21.41
CA MET A 117 -2.55 4.44 21.50
C MET A 117 -1.19 4.26 22.18
N GLN A 118 -1.08 3.36 23.14
CA GLN A 118 0.18 3.08 23.83
C GLN A 118 1.18 2.41 22.86
N SER A 119 0.73 1.43 22.08
CA SER A 119 1.54 0.80 21.03
C SER A 119 2.00 1.81 19.99
N TYR A 120 1.12 2.75 19.60
CA TYR A 120 1.48 3.85 18.70
C TYR A 120 2.54 4.76 19.31
N GLU A 121 2.39 5.17 20.58
CA GLU A 121 3.39 6.00 21.29
C GLU A 121 4.76 5.31 21.36
N ILE A 122 4.77 4.01 21.66
CA ILE A 122 6.00 3.22 21.67
C ILE A 122 6.66 3.21 20.30
N PHE A 123 5.89 2.96 19.24
CA PHE A 123 6.38 3.02 17.84
C PHE A 123 6.98 4.40 17.52
N LEU A 124 6.22 5.46 17.79
CA LEU A 124 6.65 6.83 17.51
C LEU A 124 7.97 7.15 18.23
N ARG A 125 8.03 6.95 19.55
CA ARG A 125 9.20 7.34 20.36
C ARG A 125 10.40 6.42 20.19
N LYS A 126 10.17 5.10 20.08
CA LYS A 126 11.27 4.11 20.08
C LYS A 126 11.77 3.71 18.70
N LYS A 127 10.97 3.96 17.67
CA LYS A 127 11.33 3.63 16.27
C LYS A 127 11.42 4.87 15.42
N LEU A 128 10.32 5.56 15.14
CA LEU A 128 10.28 6.63 14.15
C LEU A 128 11.14 7.85 14.53
N LEU A 129 10.97 8.38 15.75
CA LEU A 129 11.75 9.53 16.26
C LEU A 129 13.20 9.18 16.67
N LYS A 130 13.56 7.89 16.64
CA LYS A 130 14.96 7.45 16.82
C LYS A 130 15.77 7.52 15.54
N LEU A 131 15.12 7.66 14.39
CA LEU A 131 15.80 7.81 13.12
C LEU A 131 16.45 9.21 13.07
N PRO A 132 17.79 9.29 12.96
CA PRO A 132 18.51 10.56 13.11
C PRO A 132 18.18 11.59 12.01
N MET A 133 17.65 11.11 10.87
CA MET A 133 17.23 11.99 9.78
C MET A 133 15.83 12.57 9.98
N VAL A 134 15.01 12.06 10.90
CA VAL A 134 13.66 12.56 11.14
C VAL A 134 13.71 13.87 11.94
N SER A 135 13.20 14.95 11.37
CA SER A 135 13.17 16.28 12.03
C SER A 135 11.79 16.64 12.57
N GLU A 136 10.72 16.20 11.90
CA GLU A 136 9.34 16.50 12.30
C GLU A 136 8.41 15.36 11.94
N VAL A 137 7.43 15.09 12.78
CA VAL A 137 6.34 14.15 12.54
C VAL A 137 5.02 14.80 12.91
N ASN A 138 4.10 14.88 11.94
CA ASN A 138 2.74 15.37 12.16
C ASN A 138 1.76 14.23 11.88
N THR A 139 1.02 13.82 12.91
CA THR A 139 0.16 12.62 12.87
C THR A 139 -1.31 12.97 12.95
N HIS A 140 -2.09 12.32 12.08
CA HIS A 140 -3.55 12.34 12.08
C HIS A 140 -4.08 10.92 12.30
N PHE A 141 -4.98 10.77 13.26
CA PHE A 141 -5.64 9.49 13.51
C PHE A 141 -6.91 9.38 12.67
N ALA A 142 -7.07 8.24 12.00
CA ALA A 142 -8.30 7.94 11.29
C ALA A 142 -9.41 7.64 12.30
N VAL A 143 -10.51 8.40 12.22
CA VAL A 143 -11.69 8.17 13.06
C VAL A 143 -12.53 7.04 12.49
N THR A 144 -12.75 7.07 11.16
CA THR A 144 -13.58 6.08 10.45
C THR A 144 -13.03 5.89 9.04
N GLN A 145 -12.93 4.66 8.62
CA GLN A 145 -12.68 4.33 7.21
C GLN A 145 -14.05 4.31 6.49
N VAL A 146 -14.19 5.15 5.46
CA VAL A 146 -15.47 5.32 4.72
C VAL A 146 -15.51 4.41 3.48
N LYS A 147 -14.33 4.07 2.93
CA LYS A 147 -14.20 3.23 1.73
C LYS A 147 -12.95 2.36 1.81
#